data_b2926f38c80c8d4e386b9e8baa21bdfb
#
_entry.id   b2926f38c80c8d4e386b9e8baa21bdfb
#
_cell.length_a   1.000
_cell.length_b   1.000
_cell.length_c   1.000
_cell.angle_alpha   90.00
_cell.angle_beta   90.00
_cell.angle_gamma   90.00
#
_symmetry.space_group_name_H-M   'P 1'
#
loop_
_entity.id
_entity.type
_entity.pdbx_description
1 polymer ?
#
loop_
_entity_poly.entity_id
_entity_poly.type
_entity_poly.pdbx_seq_one_letter_code
_entity_poly.pdbx_strand_id
1 'polypeptide(L)'
;MPIYVRHHSCIPYRFPFLHLMHEEDFEDWANGEELSKGMRQNLTMRLGYRKWTKRYLCYCPECAKADRNKYGETYWHMIPQLPGVFVCPVHAVPLEETSLMMQNWIDLHPAEYWIPDVEPRKETISYDDLRLVTDSKWMLEHGWGMVLRQKELLEGLSQWQFEQAEAKAKMFSSSESVKNETTYYILLANMKGKSISDFMKPQKIMDN
;
A
#
# COMPACT_ATOMS: atom_id res chain seq x y z
N MET A 1 11.59 6.03 15.03
CA MET A 1 10.81 6.56 13.90
C MET A 1 9.62 7.33 14.41
N PRO A 2 9.33 8.53 13.85
CA PRO A 2 8.17 9.30 14.27
C PRO A 2 6.87 8.52 14.08
N ILE A 3 6.02 8.53 15.09
CA ILE A 3 4.77 7.74 15.12
C ILE A 3 3.83 8.06 13.95
N TYR A 4 3.85 9.32 13.48
CA TYR A 4 3.03 9.76 12.35
C TYR A 4 3.45 9.11 11.02
N VAL A 5 4.73 8.82 10.80
CA VAL A 5 5.18 8.13 9.57
C VAL A 5 4.67 6.71 9.54
N ARG A 6 4.68 6.04 10.70
CA ARG A 6 4.19 4.67 10.83
C ARG A 6 2.68 4.55 10.61
N HIS A 7 1.91 5.52 11.07
CA HIS A 7 0.45 5.44 11.06
C HIS A 7 -0.22 6.28 9.97
N HIS A 8 0.50 7.24 9.37
CA HIS A 8 -0.04 8.17 8.39
C HIS A 8 0.71 8.17 7.05
N SER A 9 1.41 7.07 6.74
CA SER A 9 2.07 6.89 5.45
C SER A 9 1.94 5.46 4.93
N CYS A 10 2.17 5.26 3.63
CA CYS A 10 2.22 3.93 3.01
C CYS A 10 3.57 3.21 3.17
N ILE A 11 4.49 3.76 3.97
CA ILE A 11 5.81 3.18 4.18
C ILE A 11 5.74 1.78 4.77
N PRO A 12 4.94 1.50 5.83
CA PRO A 12 4.82 0.14 6.36
C PRO A 12 4.41 -0.90 5.32
N TYR A 13 3.51 -0.54 4.41
CA TYR A 13 3.06 -1.41 3.32
C TYR A 13 4.20 -1.88 2.42
N ARG A 14 5.25 -1.07 2.27
CA ARG A 14 6.37 -1.32 1.36
C ARG A 14 7.63 -1.76 2.08
N PHE A 15 7.70 -1.54 3.37
CA PHE A 15 8.89 -1.76 4.18
C PHE A 15 9.57 -3.12 3.94
N PRO A 16 8.85 -4.26 3.93
CA PRO A 16 9.45 -5.59 3.75
C PRO A 16 10.17 -5.78 2.42
N PHE A 17 9.96 -4.89 1.45
CA PHE A 17 10.51 -4.95 0.09
C PHE A 17 11.58 -3.87 -0.16
N LEU A 18 11.92 -3.09 0.85
CA LEU A 18 12.95 -2.06 0.75
C LEU A 18 14.36 -2.63 0.95
N HIS A 19 14.64 -3.83 0.44
CA HIS A 19 15.92 -4.58 0.59
C HIS A 19 17.20 -3.85 0.20
N LEU A 20 17.12 -2.57 -0.16
CA LEU A 20 18.20 -1.80 -0.76
C LEU A 20 18.59 -0.55 0.06
N MET A 21 18.05 -0.38 1.25
CA MET A 21 18.60 0.60 2.18
C MET A 21 19.79 -0.06 2.91
N HIS A 22 20.93 0.59 2.92
CA HIS A 22 22.00 0.22 3.84
C HIS A 22 21.45 0.29 5.26
N GLU A 23 21.83 -0.65 6.12
CA GLU A 23 21.33 -0.69 7.50
C GLU A 23 21.57 0.64 8.24
N GLU A 24 22.72 1.28 7.99
CA GLU A 24 23.09 2.60 8.51
C GLU A 24 22.11 3.70 8.08
N ASP A 25 21.75 3.79 6.80
CA ASP A 25 20.79 4.79 6.29
C ASP A 25 19.42 4.62 6.90
N PHE A 26 19.07 3.40 7.29
CA PHE A 26 17.80 3.06 7.90
C PHE A 26 17.78 3.42 9.39
N GLU A 27 18.87 3.17 10.10
CA GLU A 27 19.00 3.50 11.53
C GLU A 27 18.95 5.01 11.75
N ASP A 28 19.67 5.81 10.95
CA ASP A 28 19.66 7.27 11.02
C ASP A 28 18.24 7.82 10.79
N TRP A 29 17.54 7.28 9.79
CA TRP A 29 16.16 7.69 9.52
C TRP A 29 15.19 7.23 10.64
N ALA A 30 15.37 6.02 11.16
CA ALA A 30 14.56 5.47 12.25
C ALA A 30 14.76 6.24 13.56
N ASN A 31 15.95 6.76 13.78
CA ASN A 31 16.30 7.57 14.96
C ASN A 31 15.87 9.03 14.85
N GLY A 32 15.27 9.43 13.72
CA GLY A 32 14.77 10.80 13.52
C GLY A 32 15.85 11.81 13.18
N GLU A 33 17.04 11.35 12.78
CA GLU A 33 18.10 12.23 12.30
C GLU A 33 17.68 12.89 10.99
N GLU A 34 18.08 14.14 10.80
CA GLU A 34 17.80 14.86 9.55
C GLU A 34 18.53 14.18 8.39
N LEU A 35 17.79 13.44 7.58
CA LEU A 35 18.33 12.87 6.37
C LEU A 35 18.95 13.94 5.49
N SER A 36 20.17 13.72 5.02
CA SER A 36 20.79 14.59 4.03
C SER A 36 19.89 14.76 2.80
N LYS A 37 20.02 15.86 2.07
CA LYS A 37 19.22 16.12 0.86
C LYS A 37 19.35 14.99 -0.17
N GLY A 38 20.52 14.37 -0.28
CA GLY A 38 20.77 13.23 -1.14
C GLY A 38 20.06 11.95 -0.66
N MET A 39 20.04 11.70 0.64
CA MET A 39 19.33 10.60 1.26
C MET A 39 17.81 10.72 1.08
N ARG A 40 17.23 11.92 1.29
CA ARG A 40 15.80 12.17 1.03
C ARG A 40 15.44 11.92 -0.43
N GLN A 41 16.27 12.35 -1.38
CA GLN A 41 16.06 12.06 -2.81
C GLN A 41 16.17 10.58 -3.12
N ASN A 42 17.15 9.87 -2.58
CA ASN A 42 17.31 8.43 -2.75
C ASN A 42 16.14 7.67 -2.13
N LEU A 43 15.71 8.04 -0.95
CA LEU A 43 14.56 7.44 -0.29
C LEU A 43 13.27 7.68 -1.11
N THR A 44 13.06 8.89 -1.59
CA THR A 44 11.90 9.22 -2.43
C THR A 44 11.93 8.48 -3.76
N MET A 45 13.11 8.32 -4.39
CA MET A 45 13.26 7.57 -5.64
C MET A 45 13.12 6.06 -5.41
N ARG A 46 13.69 5.51 -4.33
CA ARG A 46 13.62 4.08 -3.99
C ARG A 46 12.25 3.68 -3.46
N LEU A 47 11.60 4.53 -2.68
CA LEU A 47 10.20 4.38 -2.32
C LEU A 47 9.30 4.47 -3.55
N GLY A 48 9.85 4.91 -4.69
CA GLY A 48 9.17 4.93 -5.98
C GLY A 48 7.84 5.69 -5.93
N TYR A 49 7.76 6.75 -5.13
CA TYR A 49 6.53 7.47 -4.81
C TYR A 49 5.71 7.80 -6.07
N ARG A 50 6.39 8.12 -7.19
CA ARG A 50 5.73 8.45 -8.46
C ARG A 50 5.32 7.24 -9.30
N LYS A 51 5.92 6.07 -9.10
CA LYS A 51 5.69 4.88 -9.96
C LYS A 51 4.71 3.86 -9.37
N TRP A 52 4.33 4.04 -8.11
CA TRP A 52 3.65 3.02 -7.33
C TRP A 52 2.28 3.45 -6.80
N THR A 53 1.87 4.68 -7.07
CA THR A 53 0.61 5.23 -6.57
C THR A 53 -0.46 5.17 -7.66
N LYS A 54 -1.70 5.14 -7.23
CA LYS A 54 -2.84 5.39 -8.09
C LYS A 54 -2.72 6.77 -8.74
N ARG A 55 -3.36 6.95 -9.88
CA ARG A 55 -3.35 8.23 -10.58
C ARG A 55 -4.16 9.29 -9.84
N TYR A 56 -5.30 8.89 -9.32
CA TYR A 56 -6.23 9.75 -8.59
C TYR A 56 -6.41 9.28 -7.16
N LEU A 57 -6.76 10.21 -6.26
CA LEU A 57 -7.15 9.86 -4.91
C LEU A 57 -8.49 9.12 -4.92
N CYS A 58 -8.52 8.02 -4.15
CA CYS A 58 -9.67 7.14 -4.06
C CYS A 58 -10.31 7.22 -2.67
N TYR A 59 -11.60 6.92 -2.62
CA TYR A 59 -12.36 6.90 -1.38
C TYR A 59 -13.42 5.79 -1.40
N CYS A 60 -13.91 5.44 -0.22
CA CYS A 60 -15.08 4.59 -0.06
C CYS A 60 -16.28 5.48 0.28
N PRO A 61 -17.38 5.46 -0.48
CA PRO A 61 -18.56 6.26 -0.18
C PRO A 61 -19.14 6.00 1.21
N GLU A 62 -19.20 4.75 1.64
CA GLU A 62 -19.68 4.36 2.97
C GLU A 62 -18.76 4.84 4.10
N CYS A 63 -17.44 4.81 3.90
CA CYS A 63 -16.51 5.40 4.87
C CYS A 63 -16.74 6.91 4.99
N ALA A 64 -16.86 7.61 3.86
CA ALA A 64 -17.10 9.06 3.84
C ALA A 64 -18.39 9.43 4.56
N LYS A 65 -19.47 8.66 4.35
CA LYS A 65 -20.76 8.83 5.04
C LYS A 65 -20.63 8.58 6.55
N ALA A 66 -19.91 7.52 6.93
CA ALA A 66 -19.66 7.21 8.34
C ALA A 66 -18.83 8.30 9.03
N ASP A 67 -17.79 8.82 8.36
CA ASP A 67 -16.96 9.91 8.88
C ASP A 67 -17.76 11.19 9.11
N ARG A 68 -18.56 11.60 8.11
CA ARG A 68 -19.46 12.77 8.22
C ARG A 68 -20.41 12.64 9.39
N ASN A 69 -21.00 11.47 9.57
CA ASN A 69 -21.92 11.20 10.69
C ASN A 69 -21.21 11.26 12.05
N LYS A 70 -19.93 10.87 12.12
CA LYS A 70 -19.20 10.78 13.37
C LYS A 70 -18.43 12.05 13.72
N TYR A 71 -17.84 12.69 12.72
CA TYR A 71 -16.88 13.78 12.89
C TYR A 71 -17.36 15.11 12.29
N GLY A 72 -18.43 15.11 11.49
CA GLY A 72 -18.94 16.28 10.78
C GLY A 72 -18.30 16.50 9.41
N GLU A 73 -17.21 15.80 9.11
CA GLU A 73 -16.50 15.87 7.83
C GLU A 73 -15.79 14.54 7.53
N THR A 74 -15.49 14.28 6.26
CA THR A 74 -14.69 13.10 5.85
C THR A 74 -13.21 13.45 5.70
N TYR A 75 -12.34 12.44 5.68
CA TYR A 75 -10.90 12.57 5.51
C TYR A 75 -10.31 11.52 4.57
N TRP A 76 -9.08 11.72 4.10
CA TRP A 76 -8.39 10.79 3.24
C TRP A 76 -7.91 9.56 4.01
N HIS A 77 -8.53 8.41 3.74
CA HIS A 77 -8.06 7.12 4.25
C HIS A 77 -6.86 6.61 3.44
N MET A 78 -5.88 5.99 4.09
CA MET A 78 -4.66 5.48 3.44
C MET A 78 -4.90 4.23 2.60
N ILE A 79 -5.73 3.30 3.08
CA ILE A 79 -5.96 2.02 2.38
C ILE A 79 -6.49 2.21 0.97
N PRO A 80 -7.48 3.09 0.70
CA PRO A 80 -7.92 3.39 -0.65
C PRO A 80 -6.82 3.87 -1.60
N GLN A 81 -5.72 4.40 -1.08
CA GLN A 81 -4.62 4.93 -1.89
C GLN A 81 -3.59 3.85 -2.27
N LEU A 82 -3.68 2.66 -1.68
CA LEU A 82 -2.73 1.59 -1.97
C LEU A 82 -2.92 1.03 -3.38
N PRO A 83 -1.83 0.70 -4.08
CA PRO A 83 -1.91 0.09 -5.40
C PRO A 83 -2.63 -1.26 -5.35
N GLY A 84 -3.47 -1.53 -6.34
CA GLY A 84 -4.23 -2.78 -6.43
C GLY A 84 -5.44 -2.89 -5.49
N VAL A 85 -5.67 -1.90 -4.64
CA VAL A 85 -6.84 -1.87 -3.76
C VAL A 85 -7.97 -1.13 -4.45
N PHE A 86 -9.03 -1.84 -4.84
CA PHE A 86 -10.21 -1.29 -5.52
C PHE A 86 -11.50 -1.47 -4.71
N VAL A 87 -11.39 -2.10 -3.55
CA VAL A 87 -12.51 -2.44 -2.68
C VAL A 87 -12.22 -1.94 -1.27
N CYS A 88 -13.23 -1.45 -0.58
CA CYS A 88 -13.11 -1.09 0.81
C CYS A 88 -13.03 -2.34 1.70
N PRO A 89 -12.02 -2.48 2.58
CA PRO A 89 -11.92 -3.64 3.47
C PRO A 89 -12.95 -3.64 4.61
N VAL A 90 -13.63 -2.53 4.84
CA VAL A 90 -14.63 -2.38 5.91
C VAL A 90 -16.03 -2.64 5.39
N HIS A 91 -16.37 -2.06 4.23
CA HIS A 91 -17.73 -2.08 3.70
C HIS A 91 -17.89 -3.06 2.52
N ALA A 92 -16.80 -3.65 2.01
CA ALA A 92 -16.81 -4.54 0.87
C ALA A 92 -17.54 -3.96 -0.36
N VAL A 93 -17.36 -2.66 -0.59
CA VAL A 93 -17.89 -1.93 -1.75
C VAL A 93 -16.75 -1.42 -2.62
N PRO A 94 -16.97 -1.21 -3.94
CA PRO A 94 -15.97 -0.61 -4.81
C PRO A 94 -15.54 0.76 -4.29
N LEU A 95 -14.26 1.08 -4.48
CA LEU A 95 -13.75 2.43 -4.27
C LEU A 95 -14.11 3.32 -5.47
N GLU A 96 -14.35 4.58 -5.18
CA GLU A 96 -14.53 5.62 -6.18
C GLU A 96 -13.27 6.47 -6.32
N GLU A 97 -13.03 7.00 -7.52
CA GLU A 97 -11.94 7.93 -7.80
C GLU A 97 -12.44 9.36 -7.79
N THR A 98 -11.66 10.26 -7.23
CA THR A 98 -11.90 11.70 -7.36
C THR A 98 -11.20 12.24 -8.61
N SER A 99 -11.43 13.50 -8.95
CA SER A 99 -10.66 14.20 -9.99
C SER A 99 -9.29 14.71 -9.50
N LEU A 100 -8.98 14.57 -8.21
CA LEU A 100 -7.73 15.02 -7.63
C LEU A 100 -6.61 14.04 -7.89
N MET A 101 -5.58 14.48 -8.62
CA MET A 101 -4.42 13.65 -8.90
C MET A 101 -3.58 13.44 -7.65
N MET A 102 -3.14 12.21 -7.41
CA MET A 102 -2.28 11.85 -6.29
C MET A 102 -0.98 12.67 -6.23
N GLN A 103 -0.43 13.06 -7.37
CA GLN A 103 0.78 13.88 -7.43
C GLN A 103 0.60 15.31 -6.89
N ASN A 104 -0.63 15.79 -6.81
CA ASN A 104 -0.98 17.14 -6.35
C ASN A 104 -1.32 17.17 -4.85
N TRP A 105 -1.20 16.06 -4.16
CA TRP A 105 -1.56 15.96 -2.74
C TRP A 105 -0.69 16.82 -1.79
N ILE A 106 0.46 17.32 -2.30
CA ILE A 106 1.35 18.22 -1.56
C ILE A 106 0.62 19.53 -1.18
N ASP A 107 -0.32 19.96 -2.00
CA ASP A 107 -1.23 21.05 -1.67
C ASP A 107 -2.29 20.46 -0.73
N LEU A 108 -2.42 20.98 0.48
CA LEU A 108 -3.38 20.51 1.48
C LEU A 108 -4.81 20.58 0.91
N HIS A 109 -5.31 19.44 0.43
CA HIS A 109 -6.66 19.30 -0.11
C HIS A 109 -7.56 18.61 0.91
N PRO A 110 -8.41 19.35 1.65
CA PRO A 110 -9.37 18.73 2.57
C PRO A 110 -10.29 17.78 1.82
N ALA A 111 -10.42 16.55 2.33
CA ALA A 111 -11.21 15.50 1.68
C ALA A 111 -12.65 15.90 1.45
N GLU A 112 -13.24 16.64 2.38
CA GLU A 112 -14.65 17.08 2.34
C GLU A 112 -15.00 17.87 1.08
N TYR A 113 -14.06 18.62 0.49
CA TYR A 113 -14.29 19.37 -0.74
C TYR A 113 -14.23 18.51 -2.01
N TRP A 114 -13.60 17.33 -1.93
CA TRP A 114 -13.32 16.51 -3.11
C TRP A 114 -14.11 15.21 -3.14
N ILE A 115 -14.60 14.75 -1.99
CA ILE A 115 -15.38 13.53 -1.88
C ILE A 115 -16.86 13.86 -1.94
N PRO A 116 -17.57 13.57 -3.06
CA PRO A 116 -18.99 13.80 -3.17
C PRO A 116 -19.77 12.84 -2.26
N ASP A 117 -20.99 13.24 -1.91
CA ASP A 117 -21.95 12.36 -1.24
C ASP A 117 -22.68 11.53 -2.31
N VAL A 118 -22.21 10.32 -2.53
CA VAL A 118 -22.74 9.39 -3.52
C VAL A 118 -22.97 8.01 -2.91
N GLU A 119 -23.97 7.31 -3.41
CA GLU A 119 -24.17 5.91 -3.06
C GLU A 119 -23.12 5.02 -3.74
N PRO A 120 -22.65 3.95 -3.07
CA PRO A 120 -21.67 3.04 -3.64
C PRO A 120 -22.23 2.33 -4.87
N ARG A 121 -21.37 2.06 -5.86
CA ARG A 121 -21.74 1.25 -7.01
C ARG A 121 -22.12 -0.17 -6.58
N LYS A 122 -23.18 -0.70 -7.19
CA LYS A 122 -23.64 -2.08 -6.94
C LYS A 122 -22.87 -3.02 -7.87
N GLU A 123 -21.71 -3.46 -7.43
CA GLU A 123 -20.89 -4.41 -8.15
C GLU A 123 -20.63 -5.65 -7.27
N THR A 124 -20.56 -6.82 -7.92
CA THR A 124 -20.16 -8.05 -7.22
C THR A 124 -18.65 -8.02 -7.00
N ILE A 125 -18.24 -8.03 -5.74
CA ILE A 125 -16.83 -8.07 -5.37
C ILE A 125 -16.31 -9.49 -5.44
N SER A 126 -15.19 -9.69 -6.12
CA SER A 126 -14.56 -10.99 -6.18
C SER A 126 -13.88 -11.36 -4.86
N TYR A 127 -13.81 -12.65 -4.58
CA TYR A 127 -13.06 -13.16 -3.43
C TYR A 127 -11.57 -12.77 -3.49
N ASP A 128 -10.99 -12.74 -4.69
CA ASP A 128 -9.59 -12.36 -4.89
C ASP A 128 -9.33 -10.89 -4.56
N ASP A 129 -10.27 -10.00 -4.89
CA ASP A 129 -10.15 -8.58 -4.54
C ASP A 129 -10.25 -8.36 -3.03
N LEU A 130 -11.14 -9.09 -2.35
CA LEU A 130 -11.23 -9.06 -0.88
C LEU A 130 -9.96 -9.60 -0.22
N ARG A 131 -9.38 -10.66 -0.74
CA ARG A 131 -8.09 -11.16 -0.24
C ARG A 131 -6.96 -10.16 -0.44
N LEU A 132 -6.86 -9.60 -1.63
CA LEU A 132 -5.83 -8.61 -1.96
C LEU A 132 -5.91 -7.39 -1.03
N VAL A 133 -7.11 -6.86 -0.79
CA VAL A 133 -7.27 -5.71 0.11
C VAL A 133 -7.02 -6.08 1.56
N THR A 134 -7.40 -7.27 2.00
CA THR A 134 -7.14 -7.75 3.37
C THR A 134 -5.64 -7.87 3.64
N ASP A 135 -4.89 -8.48 2.72
CA ASP A 135 -3.44 -8.59 2.81
C ASP A 135 -2.75 -7.22 2.70
N SER A 136 -3.27 -6.32 1.85
CA SER A 136 -2.76 -4.96 1.73
C SER A 136 -2.96 -4.15 3.02
N LYS A 137 -4.11 -4.30 3.65
CA LYS A 137 -4.39 -3.70 4.96
C LYS A 137 -3.44 -4.26 6.02
N TRP A 138 -3.26 -5.57 6.07
CA TRP A 138 -2.34 -6.20 7.01
C TRP A 138 -0.91 -5.68 6.84
N MET A 139 -0.44 -5.56 5.59
CA MET A 139 0.87 -5.00 5.27
C MET A 139 1.03 -3.55 5.72
N LEU A 140 -0.01 -2.72 5.56
CA LEU A 140 0.02 -1.34 6.03
C LEU A 140 0.12 -1.26 7.55
N GLU A 141 -0.57 -2.14 8.27
CA GLU A 141 -0.65 -2.14 9.73
C GLU A 141 0.57 -2.80 10.39
N HIS A 142 1.15 -3.82 9.78
CA HIS A 142 2.15 -4.70 10.39
C HIS A 142 3.47 -4.81 9.63
N GLY A 143 3.55 -4.32 8.40
CA GLY A 143 4.73 -4.50 7.54
C GLY A 143 6.00 -3.81 8.04
N TRP A 144 5.85 -2.84 8.95
CA TRP A 144 7.00 -2.19 9.57
C TRP A 144 7.83 -3.18 10.41
N GLY A 145 9.14 -3.20 10.17
CA GLY A 145 10.05 -4.13 10.86
C GLY A 145 9.89 -5.60 10.47
N MET A 146 9.20 -5.87 9.36
CA MET A 146 9.03 -7.21 8.82
C MET A 146 9.90 -7.42 7.58
N VAL A 147 10.30 -8.66 7.34
CA VAL A 147 10.99 -9.08 6.11
C VAL A 147 10.28 -10.28 5.51
N LEU A 148 10.28 -10.35 4.17
CA LEU A 148 9.67 -11.42 3.41
C LEU A 148 10.56 -12.67 3.41
N ARG A 149 10.00 -13.83 3.73
CA ARG A 149 10.60 -15.15 3.51
C ARG A 149 10.43 -15.56 2.04
N GLN A 150 11.14 -14.84 1.17
CA GLN A 150 10.96 -14.92 -0.28
C GLN A 150 11.14 -16.35 -0.81
N LYS A 151 12.16 -17.07 -0.34
CA LYS A 151 12.42 -18.45 -0.78
C LYS A 151 11.21 -19.36 -0.53
N GLU A 152 10.64 -19.31 0.67
CA GLU A 152 9.47 -20.11 1.04
C GLU A 152 8.22 -19.72 0.26
N LEU A 153 8.06 -18.43 -0.03
CA LEU A 153 6.95 -17.95 -0.85
C LEU A 153 7.07 -18.45 -2.28
N LEU A 154 8.25 -18.40 -2.89
CA LEU A 154 8.45 -18.74 -4.30
C LEU A 154 8.49 -20.25 -4.56
N GLU A 155 8.78 -21.05 -3.53
CA GLU A 155 8.87 -22.51 -3.65
C GLU A 155 7.54 -23.13 -4.12
N GLY A 156 7.62 -24.01 -5.13
CA GLY A 156 6.45 -24.75 -5.65
C GLY A 156 5.49 -23.93 -6.51
N LEU A 157 5.79 -22.66 -6.82
CA LEU A 157 5.03 -21.88 -7.79
C LEU A 157 5.45 -22.25 -9.23
N SER A 158 4.48 -22.32 -10.12
CA SER A 158 4.72 -22.56 -11.55
C SER A 158 5.09 -21.26 -12.27
N GLN A 159 5.74 -21.39 -13.43
CA GLN A 159 6.07 -20.26 -14.31
C GLN A 159 4.81 -19.46 -14.69
N TRP A 160 3.70 -20.14 -14.97
CA TRP A 160 2.42 -19.49 -15.27
C TRP A 160 1.93 -18.57 -14.10
N GLN A 161 2.06 -19.03 -12.84
CA GLN A 161 1.66 -18.22 -11.69
C GLN A 161 2.52 -16.95 -11.55
N PHE A 162 3.81 -17.04 -11.82
CA PHE A 162 4.69 -15.87 -11.84
C PHE A 162 4.27 -14.87 -12.92
N GLU A 163 3.98 -15.35 -14.13
CA GLU A 163 3.56 -14.50 -15.25
C GLU A 163 2.23 -13.81 -14.97
N GLN A 164 1.23 -14.53 -14.42
CA GLN A 164 -0.05 -13.96 -14.04
C GLN A 164 0.08 -12.90 -12.94
N ALA A 165 0.84 -13.20 -11.89
CA ALA A 165 1.09 -12.24 -10.80
C ALA A 165 1.83 -11.00 -11.31
N GLU A 166 2.81 -11.16 -12.19
CA GLU A 166 3.56 -10.06 -12.78
C GLU A 166 2.68 -9.19 -13.67
N ALA A 167 1.89 -9.79 -14.55
CA ALA A 167 0.96 -9.07 -15.43
C ALA A 167 -0.03 -8.24 -14.60
N LYS A 168 -0.66 -8.84 -13.59
CA LYS A 168 -1.60 -8.16 -12.71
C LYS A 168 -0.92 -7.06 -11.88
N ALA A 169 0.29 -7.28 -11.36
CA ALA A 169 1.03 -6.28 -10.62
C ALA A 169 1.48 -5.07 -11.47
N LYS A 170 1.73 -5.28 -12.78
CA LYS A 170 2.01 -4.20 -13.73
C LYS A 170 0.79 -3.32 -14.00
N MET A 171 -0.41 -3.88 -14.05
CA MET A 171 -1.66 -3.12 -14.22
C MET A 171 -1.88 -2.11 -13.08
N PHE A 172 -1.35 -2.38 -11.90
CA PHE A 172 -1.47 -1.52 -10.71
C PHE A 172 -0.29 -0.56 -10.53
N SER A 173 0.56 -0.45 -11.54
CA SER A 173 1.66 0.49 -11.57
C SER A 173 1.35 1.64 -12.53
N SER A 174 1.86 2.83 -12.24
CA SER A 174 1.79 3.98 -13.15
C SER A 174 2.68 3.83 -14.40
N SER A 175 3.42 2.73 -14.51
CA SER A 175 4.30 2.40 -15.63
C SER A 175 4.15 0.92 -15.97
N GLU A 176 3.76 0.62 -17.19
CA GLU A 176 3.61 -0.76 -17.69
C GLU A 176 4.92 -1.57 -17.66
N SER A 177 6.06 -0.87 -17.60
CA SER A 177 7.38 -1.53 -17.53
C SER A 177 7.79 -1.95 -16.14
N VAL A 178 7.09 -1.49 -15.08
CA VAL A 178 7.46 -1.73 -13.69
C VAL A 178 6.29 -2.37 -12.93
N LYS A 179 6.51 -3.56 -12.39
CA LYS A 179 5.52 -4.20 -11.50
C LYS A 179 5.51 -3.56 -10.12
N ASN A 180 4.32 -3.48 -9.51
CA ASN A 180 4.21 -3.16 -8.09
C ASN A 180 4.69 -4.36 -7.26
N GLU A 181 5.83 -4.22 -6.60
CA GLU A 181 6.49 -5.33 -5.92
C GLU A 181 5.67 -5.89 -4.76
N THR A 182 5.11 -5.02 -3.91
CA THR A 182 4.27 -5.46 -2.80
C THR A 182 3.05 -6.23 -3.30
N THR A 183 2.31 -5.67 -4.26
CA THR A 183 1.14 -6.32 -4.87
C THR A 183 1.53 -7.64 -5.53
N TYR A 184 2.68 -7.71 -6.20
CA TYR A 184 3.17 -8.94 -6.81
C TYR A 184 3.33 -10.07 -5.80
N TYR A 185 3.99 -9.81 -4.67
CA TYR A 185 4.19 -10.85 -3.65
C TYR A 185 2.90 -11.22 -2.93
N ILE A 186 1.99 -10.27 -2.70
CA ILE A 186 0.65 -10.57 -2.17
C ILE A 186 -0.10 -11.52 -3.12
N LEU A 187 -0.09 -11.24 -4.42
CA LEU A 187 -0.73 -12.10 -5.43
C LEU A 187 -0.14 -13.52 -5.45
N LEU A 188 1.19 -13.64 -5.35
CA LEU A 188 1.83 -14.97 -5.26
C LEU A 188 1.43 -15.74 -4.01
N ALA A 189 1.34 -15.08 -2.86
CA ALA A 189 0.86 -15.70 -1.63
C ALA A 189 -0.59 -16.20 -1.80
N ASN A 190 -1.45 -15.36 -2.38
CA ASN A 190 -2.85 -15.69 -2.64
C ASN A 190 -3.00 -16.86 -3.62
N MET A 191 -2.15 -16.97 -4.63
CA MET A 191 -2.12 -18.11 -5.56
C MET A 191 -1.69 -19.43 -4.88
N LYS A 192 -1.00 -19.38 -3.76
CA LYS A 192 -0.73 -20.53 -2.88
C LYS A 192 -1.87 -20.84 -1.92
N GLY A 193 -2.96 -20.09 -1.94
CA GLY A 193 -4.05 -20.21 -0.98
C GLY A 193 -3.71 -19.69 0.43
N LYS A 194 -2.63 -18.87 0.55
CA LYS A 194 -2.12 -18.34 1.83
C LYS A 194 -2.17 -16.82 1.87
N SER A 195 -2.14 -16.24 3.06
CA SER A 195 -1.95 -14.80 3.25
C SER A 195 -0.48 -14.42 3.12
N ILE A 196 -0.20 -13.18 2.75
CA ILE A 196 1.18 -12.67 2.75
C ILE A 196 1.79 -12.70 4.15
N SER A 197 0.99 -12.56 5.20
CA SER A 197 1.42 -12.66 6.60
C SER A 197 2.09 -13.98 6.93
N ASP A 198 1.68 -15.09 6.28
CA ASP A 198 2.25 -16.43 6.47
C ASP A 198 3.73 -16.50 6.05
N PHE A 199 4.17 -15.55 5.24
CA PHE A 199 5.53 -15.47 4.70
C PHE A 199 6.35 -14.32 5.29
N MET A 200 5.81 -13.56 6.24
CA MET A 200 6.52 -12.49 6.94
C MET A 200 7.15 -12.98 8.23
N LYS A 201 8.28 -12.39 8.59
CA LYS A 201 8.93 -12.58 9.90
C LYS A 201 9.46 -11.24 10.39
N PRO A 202 9.56 -11.04 11.71
CA PRO A 202 10.23 -9.87 12.26
C PRO A 202 11.67 -9.78 11.73
N GLN A 203 12.08 -8.58 11.36
CA GLN A 203 13.49 -8.30 11.12
C GLN A 203 14.21 -8.45 12.46
N LYS A 204 15.29 -9.20 12.51
CA LYS A 204 16.17 -9.18 13.68
C LYS A 204 16.83 -7.79 13.70
N ILE A 205 16.29 -6.92 14.53
CA ILE A 205 17.02 -5.73 14.95
C ILE A 205 18.17 -6.31 15.77
N MET A 206 19.39 -6.10 15.34
CA MET A 206 20.53 -6.43 16.19
C MET A 206 20.44 -5.51 17.40
N ASP A 207 20.08 -6.09 18.56
CA ASP A 207 20.21 -5.40 19.83
C ASP A 207 21.69 -5.11 20.03
N ASN A 208 22.10 -3.86 19.76
CA ASN A 208 23.39 -3.30 20.15
C ASN A 208 23.21 -2.45 21.40
#